data_2eddd1b5e1b747e9050965e32dd07419
#
_entry.id   2eddd1b5e1b747e9050965e32dd07419
#
_cell.length_a   1.000
_cell.length_b   1.000
_cell.length_c   1.000
_cell.angle_alpha   90.00
_cell.angle_beta   90.00
_cell.angle_gamma   90.00
#
_symmetry.space_group_name_H-M   'P 1'
#
loop_
_entity.id
_entity.type
_entity.pdbx_description
1 polymer ?
#
loop_
_entity_poly.entity_id
_entity_poly.type
_entity_poly.pdbx_seq_one_letter_code
_entity_poly.pdbx_strand_id
1 'polypeptide(L)'
;MSQTAGTQVGLISDTHGLLRPEAVEALAGSDLILHAGDIGKPEILEALKAIAPVIAVRGNNDRGAWAEGIPERETVQVEGVFLHMLHIVQELDLDPQAAGIQVVISGHSHKPGIEERQGVFFINPGSAGPRRFKLPISLARLQVEGSTVRPEIVQLEIV
;
A
#
# COMPACT_ATOMS: atom_id res chain seq x y z
N MET A 1 -15.48 -21.40 -16.77
CA MET A 1 -14.14 -20.97 -16.45
C MET A 1 -14.20 -19.94 -15.33
N SER A 2 -13.58 -20.27 -14.24
CA SER A 2 -13.54 -19.36 -13.12
C SER A 2 -12.36 -18.42 -13.28
N GLN A 3 -12.64 -17.15 -13.45
CA GLN A 3 -11.60 -16.14 -13.48
C GLN A 3 -11.91 -15.10 -12.42
N THR A 4 -10.89 -14.71 -11.70
CA THR A 4 -11.02 -13.55 -10.83
C THR A 4 -11.16 -12.32 -11.74
N ALA A 5 -12.35 -11.72 -11.73
CA ALA A 5 -12.56 -10.49 -12.47
C ALA A 5 -11.83 -9.36 -11.76
N GLY A 6 -11.28 -8.44 -12.56
CA GLY A 6 -10.64 -7.26 -12.03
C GLY A 6 -9.16 -7.43 -11.74
N THR A 7 -8.63 -6.48 -10.99
CA THR A 7 -7.21 -6.35 -10.68
C THR A 7 -6.98 -6.54 -9.20
N GLN A 8 -5.98 -7.35 -8.85
CA GLN A 8 -5.58 -7.58 -7.47
C GLN A 8 -4.42 -6.65 -7.13
N VAL A 9 -4.62 -5.75 -6.17
CA VAL A 9 -3.61 -4.80 -5.75
C VAL A 9 -3.15 -5.14 -4.34
N GLY A 10 -1.84 -5.37 -4.18
CA GLY A 10 -1.25 -5.54 -2.87
C GLY A 10 -0.86 -4.18 -2.30
N LEU A 11 -1.20 -3.92 -1.05
CA LEU A 11 -0.87 -2.68 -0.37
C LEU A 11 0.04 -3.02 0.81
N ILE A 12 1.23 -2.44 0.84
CA ILE A 12 2.22 -2.70 1.87
C ILE A 12 2.86 -1.39 2.30
N SER A 13 3.30 -1.30 3.55
CA SER A 13 3.94 -0.10 4.06
C SER A 13 4.87 -0.42 5.22
N ASP A 14 5.78 0.53 5.49
CA ASP A 14 6.60 0.54 6.70
C ASP A 14 7.40 -0.76 6.87
N THR A 15 8.03 -1.19 5.78
CA THR A 15 8.90 -2.36 5.80
C THR A 15 10.22 -2.08 6.53
N HIS A 16 10.69 -0.83 6.51
CA HIS A 16 11.92 -0.43 7.21
C HIS A 16 13.10 -1.38 6.97
N GLY A 17 13.25 -1.84 5.73
CA GLY A 17 14.35 -2.74 5.35
C GLY A 17 14.12 -4.21 5.66
N LEU A 18 12.91 -4.58 6.12
CA LEU A 18 12.56 -5.96 6.45
C LEU A 18 11.36 -6.40 5.60
N LEU A 19 11.60 -7.32 4.68
CA LEU A 19 10.52 -7.95 3.93
C LEU A 19 10.37 -9.40 4.40
N ARG A 20 9.33 -9.64 5.18
CA ARG A 20 9.10 -10.95 5.78
C ARG A 20 8.61 -11.97 4.74
N PRO A 21 9.00 -13.25 4.87
CA PRO A 21 8.45 -14.29 3.97
C PRO A 21 6.93 -14.34 3.98
N GLU A 22 6.31 -14.10 5.14
CA GLU A 22 4.86 -14.09 5.27
C GLU A 22 4.23 -12.98 4.41
N ALA A 23 4.91 -11.82 4.30
CA ALA A 23 4.43 -10.73 3.45
C ALA A 23 4.54 -11.13 1.97
N VAL A 24 5.64 -11.74 1.57
CA VAL A 24 5.84 -12.20 0.20
C VAL A 24 4.75 -13.20 -0.18
N GLU A 25 4.46 -14.13 0.71
CA GLU A 25 3.41 -15.14 0.48
C GLU A 25 2.04 -14.49 0.34
N ALA A 26 1.74 -13.52 1.21
CA ALA A 26 0.45 -12.83 1.19
C ALA A 26 0.26 -11.98 -0.08
N LEU A 27 1.35 -11.51 -0.68
CA LEU A 27 1.31 -10.69 -1.90
C LEU A 27 1.30 -11.53 -3.17
N ALA A 28 1.47 -12.84 -3.08
CA ALA A 28 1.46 -13.70 -4.25
C ALA A 28 0.11 -13.58 -4.99
N GLY A 29 0.16 -13.50 -6.30
CA GLY A 29 -1.05 -13.32 -7.12
C GLY A 29 -1.46 -11.87 -7.32
N SER A 30 -0.74 -10.90 -6.75
CA SER A 30 -1.01 -9.49 -7.01
C SER A 30 -0.68 -9.15 -8.46
N ASP A 31 -1.50 -8.29 -9.06
CA ASP A 31 -1.24 -7.72 -10.39
C ASP A 31 -0.43 -6.43 -10.29
N LEU A 32 -0.49 -5.77 -9.15
CA LEU A 32 0.20 -4.52 -8.87
C LEU A 32 0.43 -4.44 -7.36
N ILE A 33 1.58 -3.92 -6.96
CA ILE A 33 1.90 -3.69 -5.55
C ILE A 33 2.14 -2.20 -5.33
N LEU A 34 1.49 -1.63 -4.32
CA LEU A 34 1.68 -0.25 -3.92
C LEU A 34 2.33 -0.21 -2.54
N HIS A 35 3.45 0.49 -2.44
CA HIS A 35 4.18 0.65 -1.17
C HIS A 35 4.03 2.10 -0.68
N ALA A 36 3.46 2.25 0.50
CA ALA A 36 3.09 3.56 1.04
C ALA A 36 4.21 4.25 1.84
N GLY A 37 5.46 3.82 1.68
CA GLY A 37 6.61 4.54 2.24
C GLY A 37 7.23 3.88 3.46
N ASP A 38 8.35 4.45 3.89
CA ASP A 38 9.26 3.89 4.89
C ASP A 38 9.72 2.50 4.47
N ILE A 39 10.26 2.48 3.27
CA ILE A 39 10.73 1.28 2.59
C ILE A 39 11.98 0.73 3.29
N GLY A 40 12.92 1.61 3.59
CA GLY A 40 14.14 1.33 4.34
C GLY A 40 15.36 1.13 3.47
N LYS A 41 15.23 0.41 2.37
CA LYS A 41 16.35 0.20 1.43
C LYS A 41 15.82 -0.24 0.07
N PRO A 42 16.58 -0.02 -1.01
CA PRO A 42 16.10 -0.31 -2.37
C PRO A 42 15.86 -1.79 -2.63
N GLU A 43 16.54 -2.67 -1.94
CA GLU A 43 16.38 -4.13 -2.09
C GLU A 43 14.95 -4.59 -1.81
N ILE A 44 14.23 -3.87 -0.95
CA ILE A 44 12.81 -4.16 -0.69
C ILE A 44 12.00 -4.02 -1.96
N LEU A 45 12.21 -2.93 -2.70
CA LEU A 45 11.48 -2.70 -3.95
C LEU A 45 11.83 -3.74 -5.01
N GLU A 46 13.10 -4.14 -5.09
CA GLU A 46 13.52 -5.15 -6.04
C GLU A 46 12.90 -6.51 -5.73
N ALA A 47 12.82 -6.86 -4.45
CA ALA A 47 12.17 -8.11 -4.04
C ALA A 47 10.67 -8.09 -4.35
N LEU A 48 10.01 -6.96 -4.14
CA LEU A 48 8.58 -6.82 -4.46
C LEU A 48 8.34 -6.88 -5.97
N LYS A 49 9.24 -6.30 -6.77
CA LYS A 49 9.13 -6.34 -8.25
C LYS A 49 9.21 -7.75 -8.80
N ALA A 50 9.82 -8.68 -8.07
CA ALA A 50 9.83 -10.08 -8.48
C ALA A 50 8.44 -10.71 -8.37
N ILE A 51 7.53 -10.10 -7.64
CA ILE A 51 6.15 -10.60 -7.48
C ILE A 51 5.22 -9.95 -8.51
N ALA A 52 5.29 -8.62 -8.65
CA ALA A 52 4.41 -7.83 -9.52
C ALA A 52 5.02 -6.44 -9.72
N PRO A 53 4.53 -5.66 -10.70
CA PRO A 53 4.94 -4.26 -10.82
C PRO A 53 4.70 -3.50 -9.51
N VAL A 54 5.60 -2.59 -9.16
CA VAL A 54 5.56 -1.85 -7.90
C VAL A 54 5.55 -0.35 -8.17
N ILE A 55 4.63 0.35 -7.50
CA ILE A 55 4.62 1.80 -7.42
C ILE A 55 4.77 2.16 -5.96
N ALA A 56 5.71 3.04 -5.64
CA ALA A 56 6.02 3.39 -4.26
C ALA A 56 6.04 4.89 -4.07
N VAL A 57 5.74 5.33 -2.84
CA VAL A 57 6.02 6.69 -2.39
C VAL A 57 7.10 6.67 -1.34
N ARG A 58 7.78 7.80 -1.15
CA ARG A 58 8.85 7.95 -0.19
C ARG A 58 8.27 8.29 1.17
N GLY A 59 8.68 7.53 2.19
CA GLY A 59 8.34 7.84 3.56
C GLY A 59 9.33 8.80 4.20
N ASN A 60 9.02 9.26 5.41
CA ASN A 60 9.84 10.23 6.12
C ASN A 60 11.21 9.67 6.55
N ASN A 61 11.36 8.35 6.57
CA ASN A 61 12.63 7.70 6.91
C ASN A 61 13.42 7.25 5.68
N ASP A 62 12.89 7.42 4.47
CA ASP A 62 13.58 7.02 3.25
C ASP A 62 14.52 8.13 2.80
N ARG A 63 15.81 7.88 2.88
CA ARG A 63 16.87 8.86 2.61
C ARG A 63 17.95 8.24 1.75
N GLY A 64 18.71 9.11 1.07
CA GLY A 64 19.79 8.71 0.21
C GLY A 64 19.43 8.78 -1.25
N ALA A 65 20.42 8.55 -2.10
CA ALA A 65 20.26 8.73 -3.55
C ALA A 65 19.17 7.82 -4.13
N TRP A 66 19.03 6.60 -3.62
CA TRP A 66 18.02 5.66 -4.09
C TRP A 66 16.60 6.16 -3.83
N ALA A 67 16.41 6.95 -2.76
CA ALA A 67 15.09 7.44 -2.37
C ALA A 67 14.73 8.74 -3.09
N GLU A 68 15.72 9.50 -3.58
CA GLU A 68 15.47 10.79 -4.21
C GLU A 68 14.60 10.70 -5.46
N GLY A 69 14.66 9.59 -6.18
CA GLY A 69 13.85 9.35 -7.36
C GLY A 69 12.44 8.85 -7.07
N ILE A 70 12.10 8.61 -5.81
CA ILE A 70 10.79 8.12 -5.41
C ILE A 70 9.94 9.32 -4.98
N PRO A 71 8.76 9.53 -5.59
CA PRO A 71 7.93 10.69 -5.25
C PRO A 71 7.33 10.55 -3.86
N GLU A 72 6.97 11.67 -3.25
CA GLU A 72 6.29 11.67 -1.95
C GLU A 72 4.80 11.36 -2.07
N ARG A 73 4.24 11.56 -3.26
CA ARG A 73 2.82 11.33 -3.55
C ARG A 73 2.69 10.72 -4.92
N GLU A 74 1.67 9.89 -5.09
CA GLU A 74 1.42 9.25 -6.39
C GLU A 74 -0.07 9.04 -6.55
N THR A 75 -0.59 9.31 -7.74
CA THR A 75 -1.96 8.98 -8.10
C THR A 75 -1.92 7.91 -9.18
N VAL A 76 -2.63 6.82 -8.95
CA VAL A 76 -2.59 5.64 -9.81
C VAL A 76 -3.99 5.33 -10.26
N GLN A 77 -4.17 5.05 -11.54
CA GLN A 77 -5.44 4.56 -12.05
C GLN A 77 -5.36 3.04 -12.20
N VAL A 78 -6.33 2.36 -11.60
CA VAL A 78 -6.51 0.91 -11.71
C VAL A 78 -7.93 0.68 -12.19
N GLU A 79 -8.09 0.13 -13.39
CA GLU A 79 -9.39 0.00 -14.04
C GLU A 79 -10.12 1.35 -14.04
N GLY A 80 -11.34 1.45 -13.52
CA GLY A 80 -12.09 2.69 -13.44
C GLY A 80 -11.88 3.48 -12.14
N VAL A 81 -10.86 3.14 -11.37
CA VAL A 81 -10.65 3.69 -10.02
C VAL A 81 -9.35 4.49 -9.96
N PHE A 82 -9.40 5.67 -9.34
CA PHE A 82 -8.20 6.46 -9.03
C PHE A 82 -7.84 6.28 -7.57
N LEU A 83 -6.60 5.91 -7.33
CA LEU A 83 -6.02 5.73 -6.00
C LEU A 83 -4.96 6.81 -5.78
N HIS A 84 -4.97 7.43 -4.61
CA HIS A 84 -3.94 8.39 -4.24
C HIS A 84 -3.16 7.85 -3.04
N MET A 85 -1.84 7.94 -3.11
CA MET A 85 -0.98 7.36 -2.10
C MET A 85 0.01 8.41 -1.59
N LEU A 86 0.16 8.47 -0.27
CA LEU A 86 1.15 9.30 0.40
C LEU A 86 1.50 8.58 1.72
N HIS A 87 2.66 8.91 2.29
CA HIS A 87 3.07 8.21 3.51
C HIS A 87 2.29 8.65 4.74
N ILE A 88 2.08 9.96 4.91
CA ILE A 88 1.44 10.53 6.10
C ILE A 88 0.12 11.17 5.69
N VAL A 89 -1.00 10.56 6.12
CA VAL A 89 -2.33 10.97 5.68
C VAL A 89 -2.69 12.41 6.10
N GLN A 90 -2.14 12.87 7.24
CA GLN A 90 -2.38 14.23 7.70
C GLN A 90 -1.81 15.29 6.76
N GLU A 91 -0.92 14.91 5.84
CA GLU A 91 -0.34 15.80 4.84
C GLU A 91 -1.13 15.83 3.54
N LEU A 92 -2.28 15.15 3.49
CA LEU A 92 -3.15 15.17 2.32
C LEU A 92 -3.64 16.60 2.08
N ASP A 93 -3.36 17.12 0.88
CA ASP A 93 -3.64 18.53 0.55
C ASP A 93 -4.66 18.69 -0.58
N LEU A 94 -5.46 17.65 -0.81
CA LEU A 94 -6.52 17.69 -1.81
C LEU A 94 -7.80 17.09 -1.21
N ASP A 95 -8.93 17.40 -1.85
CA ASP A 95 -10.21 16.77 -1.53
C ASP A 95 -10.38 15.56 -2.44
N PRO A 96 -10.26 14.33 -1.90
CA PRO A 96 -10.31 13.14 -2.75
C PRO A 96 -11.61 13.01 -3.52
N GLN A 97 -12.72 13.30 -2.88
CA GLN A 97 -14.04 13.21 -3.53
C GLN A 97 -14.13 14.17 -4.72
N ALA A 98 -13.71 15.42 -4.53
CA ALA A 98 -13.74 16.42 -5.60
C ALA A 98 -12.76 16.08 -6.72
N ALA A 99 -11.65 15.43 -6.40
CA ALA A 99 -10.63 15.04 -7.36
C ALA A 99 -10.96 13.73 -8.09
N GLY A 100 -12.05 13.05 -7.74
CA GLY A 100 -12.40 11.78 -8.34
C GLY A 100 -11.60 10.60 -7.82
N ILE A 101 -10.96 10.76 -6.66
CA ILE A 101 -10.16 9.71 -6.03
C ILE A 101 -11.08 8.89 -5.13
N GLN A 102 -11.04 7.59 -5.27
CA GLN A 102 -11.91 6.67 -4.53
C GLN A 102 -11.19 5.97 -3.39
N VAL A 103 -9.85 5.95 -3.41
CA VAL A 103 -9.04 5.28 -2.40
C VAL A 103 -7.84 6.15 -2.07
N VAL A 104 -7.60 6.39 -0.78
CA VAL A 104 -6.39 7.05 -0.28
C VAL A 104 -5.63 6.04 0.57
N ILE A 105 -4.37 5.82 0.24
CA ILE A 105 -3.52 4.84 0.89
C ILE A 105 -2.40 5.57 1.62
N SER A 106 -2.17 5.23 2.88
CA SER A 106 -1.11 5.83 3.68
C SER A 106 -0.52 4.82 4.64
N GLY A 107 0.60 5.16 5.26
CA GLY A 107 1.26 4.35 6.26
C GLY A 107 1.57 5.16 7.50
N HIS A 108 2.83 5.14 7.93
CA HIS A 108 3.41 5.95 9.00
C HIS A 108 3.00 5.53 10.42
N SER A 109 1.70 5.38 10.71
CA SER A 109 1.24 5.07 12.07
C SER A 109 1.47 3.61 12.45
N HIS A 110 1.72 2.72 11.48
CA HIS A 110 1.81 1.26 11.64
C HIS A 110 0.48 0.64 12.08
N LYS A 111 -0.60 1.40 12.11
CA LYS A 111 -1.91 0.94 12.58
C LYS A 111 -2.80 0.60 11.38
N PRO A 112 -3.09 -0.68 11.15
CA PRO A 112 -3.92 -1.05 10.01
C PRO A 112 -5.36 -0.59 10.20
N GLY A 113 -6.00 -0.21 9.11
CA GLY A 113 -7.39 0.20 9.16
C GLY A 113 -7.96 0.54 7.81
N ILE A 114 -9.26 0.43 7.71
CA ILE A 114 -10.05 0.82 6.55
C ILE A 114 -11.17 1.70 7.07
N GLU A 115 -11.27 2.91 6.53
CA GLU A 115 -12.32 3.85 6.91
C GLU A 115 -12.93 4.42 5.65
N GLU A 116 -14.25 4.42 5.57
CA GLU A 116 -14.95 5.02 4.44
C GLU A 116 -15.54 6.35 4.85
N ARG A 117 -15.21 7.41 4.11
CA ARG A 117 -15.75 8.76 4.33
C ARG A 117 -16.20 9.32 2.98
N GLN A 118 -17.48 9.66 2.87
CA GLN A 118 -18.04 10.30 1.67
C GLN A 118 -17.72 9.52 0.39
N GLY A 119 -17.80 8.19 0.47
CA GLY A 119 -17.52 7.33 -0.66
C GLY A 119 -16.05 7.10 -0.97
N VAL A 120 -15.14 7.61 -0.14
CA VAL A 120 -13.69 7.43 -0.30
C VAL A 120 -13.19 6.49 0.78
N PHE A 121 -12.47 5.46 0.38
CA PHE A 121 -11.82 4.55 1.32
C PHE A 121 -10.45 5.11 1.71
N PHE A 122 -10.21 5.24 3.01
CA PHE A 122 -8.90 5.57 3.56
C PHE A 122 -8.32 4.29 4.14
N ILE A 123 -7.22 3.81 3.57
CA ILE A 123 -6.64 2.51 3.92
C ILE A 123 -5.22 2.71 4.42
N ASN A 124 -4.94 2.16 5.60
CA ASN A 124 -3.58 2.01 6.08
C ASN A 124 -3.33 0.50 6.19
N PRO A 125 -2.38 -0.05 5.41
CA PRO A 125 -2.12 -1.49 5.47
C PRO A 125 -1.43 -1.93 6.76
N GLY A 126 -1.02 -1.00 7.60
CA GLY A 126 -0.23 -1.28 8.78
C GLY A 126 1.24 -1.46 8.43
N SER A 127 2.02 -1.98 9.35
CA SER A 127 3.44 -2.25 9.13
C SER A 127 3.65 -3.72 8.79
N ALA A 128 4.29 -3.98 7.66
CA ALA A 128 4.69 -5.34 7.28
C ALA A 128 6.12 -5.66 7.72
N GLY A 129 6.82 -4.69 8.25
CA GLY A 129 8.20 -4.82 8.73
C GLY A 129 8.29 -5.02 10.23
N PRO A 130 9.13 -4.23 10.91
CA PRO A 130 9.30 -4.40 12.35
C PRO A 130 8.02 -4.16 13.12
N ARG A 131 7.82 -4.93 14.19
CA ARG A 131 6.68 -4.75 15.08
C ARG A 131 6.91 -3.52 15.95
N ARG A 132 5.90 -2.68 16.07
CA ARG A 132 5.92 -1.51 16.94
C ARG A 132 4.85 -1.71 18.02
N PHE A 133 5.29 -1.74 19.30
CA PHE A 133 4.39 -1.95 20.44
C PHE A 133 3.60 -3.26 20.27
N LYS A 134 2.29 -3.19 20.41
CA LYS A 134 1.40 -4.35 20.27
C LYS A 134 0.66 -4.36 18.93
N LEU A 135 1.04 -3.49 18.00
CA LEU A 135 0.39 -3.43 16.70
C LEU A 135 0.67 -4.70 15.90
N PRO A 136 -0.30 -5.19 15.14
CA PRO A 136 -0.09 -6.39 14.35
C PRO A 136 0.86 -6.13 13.18
N ILE A 137 1.49 -7.18 12.70
CA ILE A 137 2.19 -7.15 11.42
C ILE A 137 1.14 -7.43 10.35
N SER A 138 1.04 -6.55 9.36
CA SER A 138 -0.07 -6.62 8.42
C SER A 138 0.28 -6.00 7.08
N LEU A 139 -0.54 -6.30 6.10
CA LEU A 139 -0.61 -5.61 4.82
C LEU A 139 -2.08 -5.56 4.41
N ALA A 140 -2.38 -5.08 3.22
CA ALA A 140 -3.75 -5.05 2.74
C ALA A 140 -3.82 -5.56 1.32
N ARG A 141 -5.00 -6.00 0.93
CA ARG A 141 -5.33 -6.34 -0.45
C ARG A 141 -6.49 -5.50 -0.88
N LEU A 142 -6.47 -5.10 -2.14
CA LEU A 142 -7.55 -4.34 -2.74
C LEU A 142 -7.91 -5.02 -4.05
N GLN A 143 -9.14 -5.49 -4.15
CA GLN A 143 -9.65 -5.99 -5.41
C GLN A 143 -10.40 -4.85 -6.10
N VAL A 144 -10.01 -4.56 -7.34
CA VAL A 144 -10.63 -3.52 -8.15
C VAL A 144 -11.28 -4.18 -9.35
N GLU A 145 -12.57 -3.94 -9.52
CA GLU A 145 -13.32 -4.45 -10.66
C GLU A 145 -14.18 -3.31 -11.22
N GLY A 146 -13.79 -2.80 -12.39
CA GLY A 146 -14.43 -1.62 -12.94
C GLY A 146 -14.26 -0.42 -12.03
N SER A 147 -15.36 0.05 -11.44
CA SER A 147 -15.35 1.15 -10.48
C SER A 147 -15.60 0.69 -9.04
N THR A 148 -15.64 -0.61 -8.82
CA THR A 148 -15.90 -1.20 -7.51
C THR A 148 -14.58 -1.60 -6.85
N VAL A 149 -14.43 -1.29 -5.56
CA VAL A 149 -13.25 -1.65 -4.78
C VAL A 149 -13.67 -2.48 -3.58
N ARG A 150 -12.85 -3.48 -3.25
CA ARG A 150 -13.05 -4.35 -2.08
C ARG A 150 -11.75 -4.42 -1.31
N PRO A 151 -11.58 -3.60 -0.27
CA PRO A 151 -10.37 -3.61 0.54
C PRO A 151 -10.44 -4.64 1.66
N GLU A 152 -9.28 -5.15 2.04
CA GLU A 152 -9.16 -6.14 3.10
C GLU A 152 -7.82 -5.96 3.80
N ILE A 153 -7.83 -5.92 5.14
CA ILE A 153 -6.60 -5.98 5.93
C ILE A 153 -6.23 -7.44 6.14
N VAL A 154 -4.97 -7.75 5.94
CA VAL A 154 -4.42 -9.10 6.12
C VAL A 154 -3.40 -9.05 7.26
N GLN A 155 -3.75 -9.64 8.39
CA GLN A 155 -2.79 -9.80 9.48
C GLN A 155 -1.90 -10.99 9.18
N LEU A 156 -0.59 -10.79 9.33
CA LEU A 156 0.39 -11.83 9.08
C LEU A 156 0.68 -12.56 10.38
N GLU A 157 0.59 -13.88 10.32
CA GLU A 157 0.94 -14.70 11.47
C GLU A 157 2.44 -14.95 11.44
N ILE A 158 3.13 -14.25 12.34
CA ILE A 158 4.59 -14.34 12.45
C ILE A 158 4.93 -15.40 13.48
N VAL A 159 5.70 -16.37 13.03
CA VAL A 159 6.12 -17.49 13.87
C VAL A 159 7.42 -17.19 14.59
#